data_f8c6ab5d03f1031e8d63c2a166af15c9
#
_entry.id   f8c6ab5d03f1031e8d63c2a166af15c9
#
_cell.length_a   1.000
_cell.length_b   1.000
_cell.length_c   1.000
_cell.angle_alpha   90.00
_cell.angle_beta   90.00
_cell.angle_gamma   90.00
#
_symmetry.space_group_name_H-M   'P 1'
#
loop_
_entity.id
_entity.type
_entity.pdbx_description
1 polymer ?
#
loop_
_entity_poly.entity_id
_entity_poly.type
_entity_poly.pdbx_seq_one_letter_code
_entity_poly.pdbx_strand_id
1 'polypeptide(L)'
;PRSESIRIRERLTRHIETKVLALAGLIAHGRGEAFDYILGEKTTSSAQTSITAAVAMLLLADQPVLSVNGNVAALCARELVDLSNVTGAKLEVNLFHRLPGREEAIEAELKEAGARGILGVDGSATAKIEEVFSDRRTVDPRGIYIADVVFVPLEDGDRTEGLVRMGKKVVTVDLNPISRTAQFADVTIVDNVVRAMP
;
A
#
# COMPACT_ATOMS: atom_id res chain seq x y z
N PRO A 1 -21.69 -5.94 -9.37
CA PRO A 1 -20.24 -5.85 -9.68
C PRO A 1 -19.90 -4.50 -10.28
N ARG A 2 -20.53 -4.10 -11.43
CA ARG A 2 -20.21 -2.86 -12.12
C ARG A 2 -20.44 -1.57 -11.29
N SER A 3 -21.41 -1.56 -10.40
CA SER A 3 -21.68 -0.40 -9.52
C SER A 3 -20.53 -0.13 -8.55
N GLU A 4 -19.85 -1.17 -8.10
CA GLU A 4 -18.70 -1.02 -7.21
C GLU A 4 -17.45 -0.52 -7.96
N SER A 5 -17.16 -1.07 -9.14
CA SER A 5 -16.04 -0.59 -9.95
C SER A 5 -16.22 0.88 -10.37
N ILE A 6 -17.45 1.31 -10.67
CA ILE A 6 -17.75 2.73 -10.94
C ILE A 6 -17.50 3.58 -9.70
N ARG A 7 -17.96 3.16 -8.53
CA ARG A 7 -17.77 3.87 -7.26
C ARG A 7 -16.29 4.02 -6.90
N ILE A 8 -15.49 2.98 -7.12
CA ILE A 8 -14.03 3.01 -6.95
C ILE A 8 -13.40 4.04 -7.88
N ARG A 9 -13.76 4.04 -9.17
CA ARG A 9 -13.25 5.01 -10.15
C ARG A 9 -13.61 6.44 -9.78
N GLU A 10 -14.85 6.71 -9.38
CA GLU A 10 -15.31 8.03 -8.93
C GLU A 10 -14.55 8.50 -7.69
N ARG A 11 -14.27 7.58 -6.76
CA ARG A 11 -13.47 7.87 -5.57
C ARG A 11 -12.03 8.24 -5.95
N LEU A 12 -11.40 7.49 -6.82
CA LEU A 12 -10.05 7.77 -7.30
C LEU A 12 -9.97 9.09 -8.06
N THR A 13 -10.92 9.38 -8.97
CA THR A 13 -10.91 10.62 -9.75
C THR A 13 -11.04 11.86 -8.88
N ARG A 14 -11.87 11.85 -7.84
CA ARG A 14 -11.96 12.94 -6.86
C ARG A 14 -10.64 13.21 -6.14
N HIS A 15 -9.88 12.15 -5.83
CA HIS A 15 -8.59 12.28 -5.14
C HIS A 15 -7.44 12.82 -6.01
N ILE A 16 -7.64 12.97 -7.32
CA ILE A 16 -6.70 13.73 -8.17
C ILE A 16 -6.78 15.22 -7.84
N GLU A 17 -7.97 15.78 -7.68
CA GLU A 17 -8.18 17.20 -7.37
C GLU A 17 -7.59 17.55 -6.01
N THR A 18 -7.68 16.66 -5.03
CA THR A 18 -7.09 16.82 -3.70
C THR A 18 -5.60 16.51 -3.63
N LYS A 19 -4.96 16.12 -4.74
CA LYS A 19 -3.54 15.72 -4.86
C LYS A 19 -3.16 14.43 -4.11
N VAL A 20 -4.08 13.74 -3.49
CA VAL A 20 -3.83 12.42 -2.86
C VAL A 20 -3.39 11.43 -3.93
N LEU A 21 -4.04 11.41 -5.10
CA LEU A 21 -3.75 10.52 -6.21
C LEU A 21 -3.02 11.24 -7.36
N ALA A 22 -1.96 10.64 -7.90
CA ALA A 22 -1.35 11.07 -9.16
C ALA A 22 -2.08 10.46 -10.37
N LEU A 23 -2.05 11.13 -11.53
CA LEU A 23 -2.64 10.61 -12.77
C LEU A 23 -2.11 9.22 -13.14
N ALA A 24 -0.82 8.96 -12.94
CA ALA A 24 -0.22 7.65 -13.14
C ALA A 24 -0.87 6.55 -12.28
N GLY A 25 -1.40 6.92 -11.09
CA GLY A 25 -2.14 6.01 -10.21
C GLY A 25 -3.44 5.50 -10.83
N LEU A 26 -4.14 6.30 -11.65
CA LEU A 26 -5.32 5.85 -12.39
C LEU A 26 -4.98 4.78 -13.43
N ILE A 27 -3.85 4.94 -14.12
CA ILE A 27 -3.38 3.96 -15.12
C ILE A 27 -3.04 2.64 -14.43
N ALA A 28 -2.35 2.72 -13.29
CA ALA A 28 -2.02 1.56 -12.48
C ALA A 28 -3.29 0.84 -11.97
N HIS A 29 -4.28 1.61 -11.48
CA HIS A 29 -5.55 1.06 -11.05
C HIS A 29 -6.28 0.33 -12.19
N GLY A 30 -6.38 0.94 -13.38
CA GLY A 30 -7.05 0.34 -14.53
C GLY A 30 -6.43 -0.98 -14.98
N ARG A 31 -5.10 -1.13 -14.88
CA ARG A 31 -4.42 -2.41 -15.12
C ARG A 31 -4.85 -3.48 -14.11
N GLY A 32 -4.92 -3.13 -12.83
CA GLY A 32 -5.39 -4.05 -11.79
C GLY A 32 -6.86 -4.42 -11.95
N GLU A 33 -7.71 -3.45 -12.25
CA GLU A 33 -9.15 -3.66 -12.49
C GLU A 33 -9.42 -4.67 -13.61
N ALA A 34 -8.60 -4.70 -14.66
CA ALA A 34 -8.72 -5.69 -15.73
C ALA A 34 -8.53 -7.13 -15.21
N PHE A 35 -7.60 -7.33 -14.27
CA PHE A 35 -7.44 -8.63 -13.60
C PHE A 35 -8.62 -8.95 -12.69
N ASP A 36 -9.20 -7.96 -12.01
CA ASP A 36 -10.37 -8.16 -11.15
C ASP A 36 -11.56 -8.74 -11.93
N TYR A 37 -11.80 -8.25 -13.15
CA TYR A 37 -12.82 -8.83 -14.04
C TYR A 37 -12.54 -10.29 -14.38
N ILE A 38 -11.29 -10.65 -14.66
CA ILE A 38 -10.89 -12.03 -14.96
C ILE A 38 -11.09 -12.94 -13.75
N LEU A 39 -10.80 -12.44 -12.54
CA LEU A 39 -10.95 -13.15 -11.27
C LEU A 39 -12.41 -13.21 -10.78
N GLY A 40 -13.32 -12.49 -11.43
CA GLY A 40 -14.76 -12.49 -11.15
C GLY A 40 -15.19 -11.55 -10.05
N GLU A 41 -14.42 -10.50 -9.77
CA GLU A 41 -14.73 -9.38 -8.86
C GLU A 41 -15.15 -9.87 -7.45
N LYS A 42 -14.46 -10.86 -6.92
CA LYS A 42 -14.73 -11.50 -5.63
C LYS A 42 -13.45 -11.96 -4.95
N THR A 43 -13.46 -11.99 -3.63
CA THR A 43 -12.41 -12.62 -2.84
C THR A 43 -12.43 -14.12 -3.03
N THR A 44 -11.34 -14.69 -3.52
CA THR A 44 -11.19 -16.14 -3.70
C THR A 44 -10.81 -16.83 -2.39
N SER A 45 -10.94 -18.16 -2.32
CA SER A 45 -10.46 -18.93 -1.15
C SER A 45 -8.95 -18.79 -0.95
N SER A 46 -8.19 -18.71 -2.03
CA SER A 46 -6.74 -18.46 -1.99
C SER A 46 -6.44 -17.08 -1.41
N ALA A 47 -7.15 -16.03 -1.86
CA ALA A 47 -7.00 -14.69 -1.30
C ALA A 47 -7.33 -14.66 0.20
N GLN A 48 -8.39 -15.34 0.63
CA GLN A 48 -8.76 -15.45 2.05
C GLN A 48 -7.67 -16.12 2.89
N THR A 49 -7.02 -17.16 2.37
CA THR A 49 -5.89 -17.80 3.04
C THR A 49 -4.69 -16.83 3.14
N SER A 50 -4.41 -16.09 2.07
CA SER A 50 -3.34 -15.07 2.05
C SER A 50 -3.61 -13.92 3.02
N ILE A 51 -4.88 -13.48 3.15
CA ILE A 51 -5.28 -12.46 4.15
C ILE A 51 -4.98 -12.96 5.57
N THR A 52 -5.36 -14.21 5.88
CA THR A 52 -5.07 -14.80 7.20
C THR A 52 -3.56 -14.85 7.48
N ALA A 53 -2.76 -15.27 6.50
CA ALA A 53 -1.30 -15.30 6.63
C ALA A 53 -0.70 -13.89 6.80
N ALA A 54 -1.21 -12.91 6.05
CA ALA A 54 -0.78 -11.51 6.14
C ALA A 54 -1.03 -10.91 7.52
N VAL A 55 -2.23 -11.11 8.06
CA VAL A 55 -2.59 -10.66 9.42
C VAL A 55 -1.69 -11.31 10.46
N ALA A 56 -1.47 -12.63 10.37
CA ALA A 56 -0.58 -13.33 11.29
C ALA A 56 0.86 -12.79 11.24
N MET A 57 1.39 -12.50 10.04
CA MET A 57 2.72 -11.91 9.89
C MET A 57 2.81 -10.52 10.53
N LEU A 58 1.82 -9.67 10.32
CA LEU A 58 1.80 -8.32 10.91
C LEU A 58 1.67 -8.35 12.44
N LEU A 59 0.87 -9.26 12.99
CA LEU A 59 0.68 -9.40 14.44
C LEU A 59 1.91 -9.99 15.15
N LEU A 60 2.70 -10.80 14.46
CA LEU A 60 3.90 -11.45 15.00
C LEU A 60 5.19 -10.64 14.77
N ALA A 61 5.11 -9.55 14.02
CA ALA A 61 6.24 -8.71 13.70
C ALA A 61 6.66 -7.85 14.89
N ASP A 62 7.98 -7.62 15.03
CA ASP A 62 8.52 -6.71 16.05
C ASP A 62 8.38 -5.24 15.64
N GLN A 63 8.54 -4.94 14.35
CA GLN A 63 8.48 -3.59 13.78
C GLN A 63 7.65 -3.57 12.48
N PRO A 64 6.33 -3.87 12.53
CA PRO A 64 5.51 -3.86 11.34
C PRO A 64 5.28 -2.44 10.83
N VAL A 65 5.27 -2.27 9.50
CA VAL A 65 5.01 -0.99 8.86
C VAL A 65 4.03 -1.16 7.69
N LEU A 66 3.02 -0.29 7.64
CA LEU A 66 2.10 -0.17 6.51
C LEU A 66 2.60 0.97 5.60
N SER A 67 3.05 0.62 4.42
CA SER A 67 3.49 1.57 3.41
C SER A 67 2.30 2.17 2.67
N VAL A 68 2.11 3.48 2.80
CA VAL A 68 0.97 4.20 2.24
C VAL A 68 1.36 4.91 0.96
N ASN A 69 0.69 4.59 -0.14
CA ASN A 69 0.73 5.33 -1.40
C ASN A 69 -0.61 6.01 -1.68
N GLY A 70 -0.67 6.84 -2.73
CA GLY A 70 -1.88 7.61 -3.04
C GLY A 70 -3.11 6.75 -3.36
N ASN A 71 -2.94 5.59 -4.03
CA ASN A 71 -4.07 4.73 -4.37
C ASN A 71 -4.69 4.10 -3.12
N VAL A 72 -3.87 3.54 -2.24
CA VAL A 72 -4.39 2.92 -1.01
C VAL A 72 -4.94 3.97 -0.04
N ALA A 73 -4.32 5.15 0.07
CA ALA A 73 -4.88 6.25 0.86
C ALA A 73 -6.25 6.69 0.35
N ALA A 74 -6.38 6.88 -0.98
CA ALA A 74 -7.65 7.25 -1.60
C ALA A 74 -8.76 6.20 -1.40
N LEU A 75 -8.44 4.92 -1.33
CA LEU A 75 -9.42 3.83 -1.29
C LEU A 75 -9.65 3.25 0.11
N CYS A 76 -8.65 3.24 0.99
CA CYS A 76 -8.67 2.45 2.21
C CYS A 76 -8.01 3.20 3.39
N ALA A 77 -8.10 4.53 3.47
CA ALA A 77 -7.47 5.29 4.56
C ALA A 77 -7.97 4.82 5.94
N ARG A 78 -9.27 4.58 6.09
CA ARG A 78 -9.86 4.12 7.35
C ARG A 78 -9.37 2.73 7.73
N GLU A 79 -9.40 1.81 6.79
CA GLU A 79 -8.98 0.42 6.99
C GLU A 79 -7.47 0.33 7.31
N LEU A 80 -6.63 1.20 6.70
CA LEU A 80 -5.21 1.32 7.06
C LEU A 80 -5.01 1.75 8.52
N VAL A 81 -5.80 2.73 8.97
CA VAL A 81 -5.75 3.19 10.36
C VAL A 81 -6.22 2.11 11.32
N ASP A 82 -7.31 1.43 11.00
CA ASP A 82 -7.84 0.35 11.81
C ASP A 82 -6.84 -0.82 11.88
N LEU A 83 -6.22 -1.21 10.77
CA LEU A 83 -5.16 -2.22 10.73
C LEU A 83 -3.92 -1.79 11.55
N SER A 84 -3.51 -0.53 11.44
CA SER A 84 -2.43 0.03 12.25
C SER A 84 -2.72 -0.06 13.75
N ASN A 85 -3.93 0.29 14.16
CA ASN A 85 -4.36 0.24 15.56
C ASN A 85 -4.38 -1.21 16.11
N VAL A 86 -4.82 -2.17 15.32
CA VAL A 86 -4.93 -3.59 15.74
C VAL A 86 -3.56 -4.26 15.80
N THR A 87 -2.68 -3.99 14.83
CA THR A 87 -1.37 -4.65 14.71
C THR A 87 -0.22 -3.91 15.40
N GLY A 88 -0.43 -2.64 15.78
CA GLY A 88 0.65 -1.75 16.22
C GLY A 88 1.57 -1.28 15.08
N ALA A 89 1.24 -1.59 13.84
CA ALA A 89 2.04 -1.22 12.68
C ALA A 89 2.07 0.30 12.49
N LYS A 90 3.24 0.84 12.19
CA LYS A 90 3.39 2.27 11.86
C LYS A 90 2.90 2.55 10.45
N LEU A 91 2.28 3.71 10.25
CA LEU A 91 1.91 4.21 8.93
C LEU A 91 3.06 5.05 8.38
N GLU A 92 3.57 4.72 7.18
CA GLU A 92 4.58 5.52 6.50
C GLU A 92 4.15 5.87 5.08
N VAL A 93 4.04 7.18 4.79
CA VAL A 93 3.79 7.68 3.44
C VAL A 93 5.03 7.49 2.59
N ASN A 94 4.92 6.74 1.51
CA ASN A 94 6.01 6.48 0.58
C ASN A 94 5.52 6.52 -0.87
N LEU A 95 6.01 7.48 -1.64
CA LEU A 95 5.49 7.83 -2.95
C LEU A 95 6.51 7.58 -4.06
N PHE A 96 6.04 7.05 -5.20
CA PHE A 96 6.81 6.95 -6.43
C PHE A 96 7.07 8.34 -7.05
N HIS A 97 6.06 9.20 -7.03
CA HIS A 97 6.15 10.59 -7.49
C HIS A 97 5.96 11.55 -6.32
N ARG A 98 7.04 12.12 -5.83
CA ARG A 98 7.04 13.14 -4.78
C ARG A 98 6.80 14.51 -5.41
N LEU A 99 5.54 14.85 -5.65
CA LEU A 99 5.14 16.18 -6.12
C LEU A 99 4.76 17.05 -4.91
N PRO A 100 5.00 18.37 -4.97
CA PRO A 100 4.65 19.29 -3.88
C PRO A 100 3.18 19.20 -3.47
N GLY A 101 2.94 19.10 -2.16
CA GLY A 101 1.61 19.03 -1.56
C GLY A 101 0.98 17.63 -1.54
N ARG A 102 1.65 16.60 -2.09
CA ARG A 102 1.08 15.24 -2.10
C ARG A 102 1.25 14.51 -0.77
N GLU A 103 2.37 14.66 -0.13
CA GLU A 103 2.61 14.05 1.19
C GLU A 103 1.64 14.61 2.22
N GLU A 104 1.48 15.94 2.21
CA GLU A 104 0.54 16.66 3.08
C GLU A 104 -0.92 16.27 2.80
N ALA A 105 -1.30 16.09 1.54
CA ALA A 105 -2.64 15.67 1.17
C ALA A 105 -2.96 14.24 1.67
N ILE A 106 -2.02 13.31 1.54
CA ILE A 106 -2.16 11.94 2.04
C ILE A 106 -2.16 11.93 3.57
N GLU A 107 -1.31 12.73 4.18
CA GLU A 107 -1.29 12.90 5.64
C GLU A 107 -2.63 13.41 6.16
N ALA A 108 -3.22 14.41 5.50
CA ALA A 108 -4.53 14.94 5.86
C ALA A 108 -5.63 13.87 5.76
N GLU A 109 -5.65 13.08 4.68
CA GLU A 109 -6.59 11.97 4.47
C GLU A 109 -6.48 10.92 5.59
N LEU A 110 -5.25 10.54 5.96
CA LEU A 110 -5.02 9.60 7.05
C LEU A 110 -5.42 10.17 8.42
N LYS A 111 -5.15 11.46 8.67
CA LYS A 111 -5.56 12.16 9.91
C LYS A 111 -7.07 12.24 10.02
N GLU A 112 -7.79 12.54 8.93
CA GLU A 112 -9.25 12.51 8.88
C GLU A 112 -9.81 11.13 9.20
N ALA A 113 -9.13 10.08 8.75
CA ALA A 113 -9.44 8.69 9.10
C ALA A 113 -9.08 8.31 10.56
N GLY A 114 -8.41 9.20 11.32
CA GLY A 114 -8.05 8.99 12.72
C GLY A 114 -6.62 8.57 12.99
N ALA A 115 -5.72 8.63 12.00
CA ALA A 115 -4.32 8.26 12.18
C ALA A 115 -3.58 9.19 13.14
N ARG A 116 -2.64 8.60 13.91
CA ARG A 116 -1.72 9.30 14.79
C ARG A 116 -0.28 8.87 14.48
N GLY A 117 0.65 9.83 14.38
CA GLY A 117 2.07 9.51 14.21
C GLY A 117 2.42 8.94 12.82
N ILE A 118 2.02 9.63 11.76
CA ILE A 118 2.33 9.26 10.38
C ILE A 118 3.80 9.59 10.08
N LEU A 119 4.52 8.62 9.52
CA LEU A 119 5.92 8.73 9.12
C LEU A 119 6.05 9.05 7.61
N GLY A 120 7.24 9.48 7.20
CA GLY A 120 7.55 9.77 5.80
C GLY A 120 7.02 11.11 5.30
N VAL A 121 6.53 11.96 6.20
CA VAL A 121 6.03 13.32 5.96
C VAL A 121 6.95 14.35 6.64
N ASP A 122 6.78 15.64 6.35
CA ASP A 122 7.54 16.76 6.97
C ASP A 122 9.06 16.59 6.91
N GLY A 123 9.59 15.98 5.85
CA GLY A 123 11.03 15.76 5.69
C GLY A 123 11.63 14.70 6.63
N SER A 124 10.81 13.92 7.33
CA SER A 124 11.29 12.85 8.22
C SER A 124 11.90 11.65 7.49
N ALA A 125 11.57 11.46 6.21
CA ALA A 125 12.17 10.44 5.36
C ALA A 125 13.60 10.84 4.97
N THR A 126 14.60 10.38 5.71
CA THR A 126 16.03 10.74 5.53
C THR A 126 16.93 9.53 5.24
N ALA A 127 16.48 8.32 5.51
CA ALA A 127 17.21 7.08 5.19
C ALA A 127 16.97 6.68 3.73
N LYS A 128 17.90 5.91 3.16
CA LYS A 128 17.84 5.42 1.78
C LYS A 128 17.95 3.90 1.73
N ILE A 129 17.14 3.31 0.86
CA ILE A 129 17.25 1.90 0.47
C ILE A 129 18.11 1.87 -0.79
N GLU A 130 19.31 1.34 -0.69
CA GLU A 130 20.30 1.35 -1.79
C GLU A 130 19.84 0.52 -3.00
N GLU A 131 19.07 -0.53 -2.77
CA GLU A 131 18.55 -1.46 -3.76
C GLU A 131 17.39 -0.89 -4.59
N VAL A 132 16.86 0.29 -4.23
CA VAL A 132 15.71 0.93 -4.90
C VAL A 132 16.17 2.18 -5.64
N PHE A 133 15.85 2.29 -6.94
CA PHE A 133 16.29 3.39 -7.80
C PHE A 133 15.26 4.51 -7.98
N SER A 134 14.03 4.34 -7.50
CA SER A 134 12.98 5.37 -7.54
C SER A 134 12.98 6.27 -6.31
N ASP A 135 12.14 7.32 -6.29
CA ASP A 135 11.96 8.21 -5.13
C ASP A 135 11.53 7.45 -3.87
N ARG A 136 10.94 6.26 -4.03
CA ARG A 136 10.57 5.36 -2.93
C ARG A 136 11.77 4.81 -2.15
N ARG A 137 12.99 4.98 -2.66
CA ARG A 137 14.22 4.68 -1.91
C ARG A 137 14.36 5.49 -0.62
N THR A 138 13.74 6.67 -0.57
CA THR A 138 13.79 7.55 0.60
C THR A 138 12.69 7.18 1.57
N VAL A 139 13.08 6.77 2.78
CA VAL A 139 12.20 6.22 3.82
C VAL A 139 12.48 6.86 5.18
N ASP A 140 11.54 6.76 6.11
CA ASP A 140 11.75 7.21 7.48
C ASP A 140 12.65 6.21 8.24
N PRO A 141 13.72 6.68 8.93
CA PRO A 141 14.59 5.80 9.70
C PRO A 141 13.89 5.07 10.85
N ARG A 142 12.74 5.58 11.30
CA ARG A 142 11.89 4.97 12.35
C ARG A 142 10.81 4.05 11.81
N GLY A 143 10.65 3.99 10.50
CA GLY A 143 9.60 3.24 9.78
C GLY A 143 10.17 2.12 8.94
N ILE A 144 9.95 2.19 7.62
CA ILE A 144 10.33 1.14 6.66
C ILE A 144 11.81 0.76 6.77
N TYR A 145 12.69 1.69 7.09
CA TYR A 145 14.12 1.40 7.18
C TYR A 145 14.44 0.31 8.21
N ILE A 146 13.82 0.35 9.40
CA ILE A 146 14.04 -0.63 10.48
C ILE A 146 12.98 -1.75 10.53
N ALA A 147 11.96 -1.70 9.68
CA ALA A 147 10.89 -2.69 9.68
C ALA A 147 11.41 -4.10 9.44
N ASP A 148 10.81 -5.08 10.11
CA ASP A 148 10.97 -6.51 9.84
C ASP A 148 9.88 -7.03 8.88
N VAL A 149 8.65 -6.50 9.00
CA VAL A 149 7.53 -6.78 8.09
C VAL A 149 7.02 -5.48 7.48
N VAL A 150 6.90 -5.43 6.15
CA VAL A 150 6.33 -4.29 5.42
C VAL A 150 5.12 -4.72 4.61
N PHE A 151 3.98 -4.09 4.87
CA PHE A 151 2.80 -4.22 4.03
C PHE A 151 2.84 -3.17 2.91
N VAL A 152 2.84 -3.62 1.66
CA VAL A 152 3.01 -2.77 0.46
C VAL A 152 1.87 -2.97 -0.54
N PRO A 153 0.66 -2.50 -0.25
CA PRO A 153 -0.47 -2.67 -1.16
C PRO A 153 -0.30 -1.82 -2.42
N LEU A 154 -0.63 -2.37 -3.58
CA LEU A 154 -0.61 -1.68 -4.88
C LEU A 154 0.76 -1.05 -5.18
N GLU A 155 1.82 -1.85 -5.07
CA GLU A 155 3.21 -1.40 -5.11
C GLU A 155 3.92 -1.75 -6.43
N ASP A 156 5.10 -1.17 -6.65
CA ASP A 156 5.99 -1.57 -7.75
C ASP A 156 6.97 -2.68 -7.36
N GLY A 157 7.33 -3.51 -8.36
CA GLY A 157 8.14 -4.71 -8.12
C GLY A 157 9.58 -4.42 -7.73
N ASP A 158 10.18 -3.33 -8.21
CA ASP A 158 11.57 -2.97 -7.91
C ASP A 158 11.75 -2.70 -6.41
N ARG A 159 10.77 -2.00 -5.82
CA ARG A 159 10.79 -1.72 -4.40
C ARG A 159 10.52 -2.96 -3.57
N THR A 160 9.57 -3.80 -3.98
CA THR A 160 9.29 -5.06 -3.29
C THR A 160 10.53 -5.94 -3.26
N GLU A 161 11.21 -6.10 -4.39
CA GLU A 161 12.47 -6.85 -4.49
C GLU A 161 13.57 -6.23 -3.60
N GLY A 162 13.71 -4.89 -3.60
CA GLY A 162 14.67 -4.19 -2.74
C GLY A 162 14.43 -4.45 -1.25
N LEU A 163 13.19 -4.40 -0.79
CA LEU A 163 12.83 -4.69 0.60
C LEU A 163 13.16 -6.14 0.99
N VAL A 164 12.86 -7.10 0.10
CA VAL A 164 13.20 -8.51 0.32
C VAL A 164 14.72 -8.72 0.37
N ARG A 165 15.49 -8.06 -0.50
CA ARG A 165 16.97 -8.11 -0.46
C ARG A 165 17.55 -7.54 0.84
N MET A 166 16.88 -6.58 1.47
CA MET A 166 17.22 -6.09 2.81
C MET A 166 16.87 -7.07 3.93
N GLY A 167 16.33 -8.25 3.61
CA GLY A 167 15.91 -9.25 4.60
C GLY A 167 14.56 -8.99 5.25
N LYS A 168 13.78 -8.03 4.73
CA LYS A 168 12.43 -7.74 5.23
C LYS A 168 11.44 -8.74 4.67
N LYS A 169 10.43 -9.07 5.47
CA LYS A 169 9.25 -9.79 5.01
C LYS A 169 8.27 -8.82 4.37
N VAL A 170 7.77 -9.18 3.20
CA VAL A 170 6.87 -8.32 2.43
C VAL A 170 5.52 -8.99 2.23
N VAL A 171 4.48 -8.26 2.62
CA VAL A 171 3.07 -8.61 2.36
C VAL A 171 2.52 -7.62 1.35
N THR A 172 1.84 -8.08 0.31
CA THR A 172 1.25 -7.20 -0.72
C THR A 172 -0.21 -7.56 -1.03
N VAL A 173 -0.94 -6.56 -1.54
CA VAL A 173 -2.21 -6.75 -2.25
C VAL A 173 -1.99 -6.39 -3.71
N ASP A 174 -2.10 -7.36 -4.60
CA ASP A 174 -1.94 -7.17 -6.04
C ASP A 174 -2.90 -8.07 -6.82
N LEU A 175 -3.75 -7.48 -7.64
CA LEU A 175 -4.69 -8.21 -8.50
C LEU A 175 -4.00 -9.03 -9.60
N ASN A 176 -2.77 -8.68 -9.97
CA ASN A 176 -1.97 -9.41 -10.94
C ASN A 176 -1.05 -10.43 -10.24
N PRO A 177 -1.40 -11.73 -10.23
CA PRO A 177 -0.60 -12.76 -9.54
C PRO A 177 0.77 -13.03 -10.19
N ILE A 178 0.98 -12.54 -11.40
CA ILE A 178 2.24 -12.67 -12.14
C ILE A 178 3.01 -11.34 -12.22
N SER A 179 2.58 -10.32 -11.47
CA SER A 179 3.36 -9.08 -11.35
C SER A 179 4.69 -9.36 -10.64
N ARG A 180 5.67 -8.50 -10.91
CA ARG A 180 6.96 -8.59 -10.21
C ARG A 180 6.78 -8.45 -8.69
N THR A 181 5.90 -7.58 -8.23
CA THR A 181 5.54 -7.45 -6.81
C THR A 181 5.03 -8.77 -6.24
N ALA A 182 4.06 -9.40 -6.91
CA ALA A 182 3.48 -10.66 -6.47
C ALA A 182 4.49 -11.82 -6.44
N GLN A 183 5.48 -11.81 -7.34
CA GLN A 183 6.50 -12.85 -7.41
C GLN A 183 7.59 -12.73 -6.33
N PHE A 184 7.86 -11.52 -5.83
CA PHE A 184 8.91 -11.29 -4.82
C PHE A 184 8.36 -11.22 -3.40
N ALA A 185 7.09 -10.87 -3.18
CA ALA A 185 6.51 -10.78 -1.86
C ALA A 185 6.42 -12.17 -1.17
N ASP A 186 6.61 -12.21 0.14
CA ASP A 186 6.44 -13.43 0.95
C ASP A 186 4.98 -13.87 1.00
N VAL A 187 4.05 -12.91 1.03
CA VAL A 187 2.60 -13.15 0.95
C VAL A 187 1.99 -12.18 -0.04
N THR A 188 1.30 -12.71 -1.05
CA THR A 188 0.51 -11.93 -2.00
C THR A 188 -0.98 -12.23 -1.83
N ILE A 189 -1.75 -11.18 -1.53
CA ILE A 189 -3.21 -11.22 -1.52
C ILE A 189 -3.67 -10.84 -2.91
N VAL A 190 -4.11 -11.84 -3.70
CA VAL A 190 -4.62 -11.61 -5.07
C VAL A 190 -6.08 -11.23 -4.99
N ASP A 191 -6.33 -9.97 -4.70
CA ASP A 191 -7.68 -9.40 -4.56
C ASP A 191 -7.65 -7.88 -4.78
N ASN A 192 -8.84 -7.29 -4.90
CA ASN A 192 -8.99 -5.85 -4.86
C ASN A 192 -8.77 -5.33 -3.43
N VAL A 193 -8.01 -4.24 -3.31
CA VAL A 193 -7.64 -3.68 -2.01
C VAL A 193 -8.87 -3.33 -1.16
N VAL A 194 -9.97 -2.86 -1.78
CA VAL A 194 -11.21 -2.52 -1.06
C VAL A 194 -11.96 -3.73 -0.49
N ARG A 195 -11.63 -4.95 -0.92
CA ARG A 195 -12.16 -6.20 -0.36
C ARG A 195 -11.17 -6.87 0.58
N ALA A 196 -9.87 -6.68 0.34
CA ALA A 196 -8.81 -7.30 1.12
C ALA A 196 -8.56 -6.61 2.47
N MET A 197 -8.86 -5.30 2.57
CA MET A 197 -8.51 -4.49 3.76
C MET A 197 -9.53 -4.56 4.91
N PRO A 198 -10.86 -4.66 4.69
CA PRO A 198 -11.84 -4.80 5.76
C PRO A 198 -11.69 -6.03 6.64
#